data_3cc1002eb3b283e54cc4a906a784d944
#
_entry.id   3cc1002eb3b283e54cc4a906a784d944
#
_cell.length_a   1.000
_cell.length_b   1.000
_cell.length_c   1.000
_cell.angle_alpha   90.00
_cell.angle_beta   90.00
_cell.angle_gamma   90.00
#
_symmetry.space_group_name_H-M   'P 1'
#
loop_
_entity.id
_entity.type
_entity.pdbx_description
1 polymer ?
#
loop_
_entity_poly.entity_id
_entity_poly.type
_entity_poly.pdbx_seq_one_letter_code
_entity_poly.pdbx_strand_id
1 'polypeptide(L)'
;YTGVTTSADAIEHITQMHGGDADNGEIAIEEHVTVGDGGETIRSWTVDIRGTQSFAIGQTGPQDMTTNLQGVAGMSSDQLDAIKEAMNAAGIAPGEAVEFAGHSQGGIMAAQMAADPSVRARYNVVSVVTAGSPTATIAPSDVPVLAYENSGDIVPGLDGNATRGDNVTTVMFRDYEATCHADDAVPCSHSAPLYVDEIRSTLDAAHTSSDPGLGALAAAEARRTQALGLTHNTQTTVHHYQTRRITQG
;
A
#
# COMPACT_ATOMS: atom_id res chain seq x y z
N TYR A 1 -6.02 -12.01 -13.39
CA TYR A 1 -5.67 -13.28 -12.72
C TYR A 1 -6.81 -13.76 -11.84
N THR A 2 -6.72 -15.00 -11.35
CA THR A 2 -7.80 -15.63 -10.56
C THR A 2 -7.22 -16.17 -9.26
N GLY A 3 -7.93 -15.99 -8.17
CA GLY A 3 -7.58 -16.50 -6.84
C GLY A 3 -7.58 -15.44 -5.76
N VAL A 4 -7.15 -15.83 -4.56
CA VAL A 4 -6.96 -14.91 -3.44
C VAL A 4 -5.67 -14.12 -3.65
N THR A 5 -5.76 -12.81 -3.57
CA THR A 5 -4.58 -11.95 -3.54
C THR A 5 -4.13 -11.74 -2.11
N THR A 6 -2.83 -11.76 -1.90
CA THR A 6 -2.19 -11.49 -0.60
C THR A 6 -1.74 -10.03 -0.51
N SER A 7 -1.37 -9.59 0.68
CA SER A 7 -0.73 -8.29 0.87
C SER A 7 0.61 -8.17 0.10
N ALA A 8 1.31 -9.29 -0.13
CA ALA A 8 2.50 -9.32 -0.99
C ALA A 8 2.16 -9.00 -2.44
N ASP A 9 1.03 -9.53 -2.95
CA ASP A 9 0.61 -9.28 -4.35
C ASP A 9 0.26 -7.80 -4.56
N ALA A 10 -0.41 -7.16 -3.60
CA ALA A 10 -0.69 -5.72 -3.66
C ALA A 10 0.61 -4.89 -3.73
N ILE A 11 1.63 -5.22 -2.91
CA ILE A 11 2.92 -4.52 -2.99
C ILE A 11 3.68 -4.88 -4.29
N GLU A 12 3.54 -6.10 -4.81
CA GLU A 12 4.15 -6.48 -6.08
C GLU A 12 3.59 -5.68 -7.25
N HIS A 13 2.28 -5.44 -7.30
CA HIS A 13 1.68 -4.62 -8.36
C HIS A 13 2.26 -3.21 -8.36
N ILE A 14 2.60 -2.66 -7.18
CA ILE A 14 3.30 -1.39 -7.08
C ILE A 14 4.68 -1.44 -7.78
N THR A 15 5.39 -2.56 -7.68
CA THR A 15 6.70 -2.73 -8.34
C THR A 15 6.57 -2.85 -9.86
N GLN A 16 5.44 -3.34 -10.35
CA GLN A 16 5.16 -3.53 -11.78
C GLN A 16 4.66 -2.27 -12.46
N MET A 17 4.28 -1.23 -11.71
CA MET A 17 3.97 0.07 -12.28
C MET A 17 5.23 0.65 -12.93
N HIS A 18 5.24 0.67 -14.25
CA HIS A 18 6.29 1.30 -15.02
C HIS A 18 6.03 2.80 -15.03
N GLY A 19 6.86 3.55 -14.31
CA GLY A 19 6.78 5.01 -14.37
C GLY A 19 6.82 5.43 -15.83
N GLY A 20 5.75 6.01 -16.31
CA GLY A 20 5.78 6.90 -17.47
C GLY A 20 6.87 7.96 -17.23
N ASP A 21 7.03 8.92 -18.14
CA ASP A 21 7.99 10.02 -17.97
C ASP A 21 8.06 10.46 -16.51
N ALA A 22 9.26 10.75 -16.01
CA ALA A 22 9.58 11.04 -14.61
C ALA A 22 8.67 12.10 -13.93
N ASP A 23 7.83 12.77 -14.69
CA ASP A 23 6.89 13.80 -14.26
C ASP A 23 5.45 13.30 -14.02
N ASN A 24 5.16 12.04 -14.30
CA ASN A 24 3.81 11.46 -14.17
C ASN A 24 3.74 10.45 -13.01
N GLY A 25 2.79 10.65 -12.10
CA GLY A 25 2.43 9.64 -11.12
C GLY A 25 1.59 8.53 -11.76
N GLU A 26 1.69 7.31 -11.24
CA GLU A 26 0.87 6.17 -11.65
C GLU A 26 0.15 5.62 -10.43
N ILE A 27 -1.12 5.26 -10.61
CA ILE A 27 -1.97 4.60 -9.63
C ILE A 27 -2.51 3.35 -10.31
N ALA A 28 -2.40 2.19 -9.66
CA ALA A 28 -3.10 1.00 -10.10
C ALA A 28 -4.32 0.75 -9.20
N ILE A 29 -5.41 0.28 -9.80
CA ILE A 29 -6.63 -0.08 -9.08
C ILE A 29 -7.00 -1.49 -9.50
N GLU A 30 -7.00 -2.40 -8.54
CA GLU A 30 -7.43 -3.77 -8.71
C GLU A 30 -8.94 -3.86 -8.48
N GLU A 31 -9.66 -4.32 -9.48
CA GLU A 31 -11.06 -4.72 -9.35
C GLU A 31 -11.12 -6.22 -9.04
N HIS A 32 -11.63 -6.58 -7.88
CA HIS A 32 -11.87 -7.95 -7.46
C HIS A 32 -13.35 -8.29 -7.63
N VAL A 33 -13.63 -9.29 -8.44
CA VAL A 33 -14.99 -9.80 -8.68
C VAL A 33 -15.06 -11.24 -8.21
N THR A 34 -15.82 -11.46 -7.17
CA THR A 34 -16.06 -12.81 -6.60
C THR A 34 -17.49 -13.22 -6.87
N VAL A 35 -17.67 -14.41 -7.42
CA VAL A 35 -19.00 -15.05 -7.55
C VAL A 35 -19.16 -16.04 -6.40
N GLY A 36 -20.12 -15.78 -5.52
CA GLY A 36 -20.44 -16.66 -4.40
C GLY A 36 -21.22 -17.91 -4.84
N ASP A 37 -21.35 -18.86 -3.94
CA ASP A 37 -22.01 -20.15 -4.19
C ASP A 37 -23.50 -20.01 -4.56
N GLY A 38 -24.14 -18.92 -4.14
CA GLY A 38 -25.52 -18.58 -4.49
C GLY A 38 -25.66 -17.82 -5.81
N GLY A 39 -24.57 -17.53 -6.51
CA GLY A 39 -24.54 -16.74 -7.75
C GLY A 39 -24.54 -15.22 -7.51
N GLU A 40 -24.44 -14.76 -6.27
CA GLU A 40 -24.24 -13.35 -5.93
C GLU A 40 -22.84 -12.90 -6.37
N THR A 41 -22.73 -11.65 -6.79
CA THR A 41 -21.47 -11.05 -7.17
C THR A 41 -21.05 -10.04 -6.11
N ILE A 42 -19.85 -10.25 -5.55
CA ILE A 42 -19.19 -9.32 -4.62
C ILE A 42 -18.09 -8.60 -5.39
N ARG A 43 -18.07 -7.26 -5.28
CA ARG A 43 -17.00 -6.43 -5.81
C ARG A 43 -16.27 -5.76 -4.67
N SER A 44 -14.96 -5.78 -4.76
CA SER A 44 -14.07 -5.05 -3.86
C SER A 44 -12.84 -4.55 -4.63
N TRP A 45 -12.06 -3.70 -3.99
CA TRP A 45 -11.03 -2.94 -4.69
C TRP A 45 -9.77 -2.82 -3.85
N THR A 46 -8.62 -2.92 -4.49
CA THR A 46 -7.34 -2.50 -3.90
C THR A 46 -6.79 -1.33 -4.72
N VAL A 47 -6.45 -0.25 -4.04
CA VAL A 47 -5.85 0.95 -4.64
C VAL A 47 -4.37 0.94 -4.32
N ASP A 48 -3.55 0.65 -5.31
CA ASP A 48 -2.10 0.53 -5.21
C ASP A 48 -1.45 1.88 -5.50
N ILE A 49 -0.71 2.38 -4.52
CA ILE A 49 -0.13 3.72 -4.56
C ILE A 49 1.40 3.60 -4.54
N ARG A 50 2.00 4.06 -5.62
CA ARG A 50 3.45 4.07 -5.77
C ARG A 50 4.09 5.16 -4.92
N GLY A 51 5.27 4.86 -4.37
CA GLY A 51 6.14 5.85 -3.75
C GLY A 51 6.92 6.68 -4.78
N THR A 52 7.75 7.60 -4.27
CA THR A 52 8.63 8.47 -5.05
C THR A 52 9.64 7.67 -5.85
N GLN A 53 9.88 8.05 -7.10
CA GLN A 53 10.86 7.37 -7.96
C GLN A 53 12.30 7.83 -7.78
N SER A 54 12.55 8.93 -7.07
CA SER A 54 13.88 9.49 -6.89
C SER A 54 14.10 10.00 -5.47
N PHE A 55 15.13 9.48 -4.81
CA PHE A 55 15.62 9.97 -3.51
C PHE A 55 16.54 11.19 -3.63
N ALA A 56 16.69 11.77 -4.82
CA ALA A 56 17.52 12.95 -5.03
C ALA A 56 16.85 14.20 -4.46
N ILE A 57 17.48 14.83 -3.48
CA ILE A 57 17.09 16.13 -2.92
C ILE A 57 17.26 17.20 -4.00
N GLY A 58 16.19 17.98 -4.30
CA GLY A 58 16.28 19.17 -5.14
C GLY A 58 15.94 18.98 -6.62
N GLN A 59 15.16 17.98 -6.98
CA GLN A 59 14.62 17.83 -8.34
C GLN A 59 13.25 18.55 -8.46
N THR A 60 12.98 19.10 -9.64
CA THR A 60 11.78 19.92 -9.95
C THR A 60 10.48 19.15 -10.07
N GLY A 61 10.47 17.84 -9.81
CA GLY A 61 9.27 17.00 -9.79
C GLY A 61 8.56 17.02 -8.42
N PRO A 62 7.23 16.83 -8.36
CA PRO A 62 6.45 16.87 -7.10
C PRO A 62 6.69 15.67 -6.18
N GLN A 63 7.70 14.86 -6.41
CA GLN A 63 7.98 13.60 -5.73
C GLN A 63 9.38 13.55 -5.12
N ASP A 64 9.85 14.67 -4.54
CA ASP A 64 11.11 14.73 -3.81
C ASP A 64 10.94 14.49 -2.30
N MET A 65 12.04 14.30 -1.58
CA MET A 65 12.05 14.11 -0.11
C MET A 65 11.35 15.25 0.64
N THR A 66 11.28 16.46 0.07
CA THR A 66 10.62 17.62 0.65
C THR A 66 9.09 17.41 0.69
N THR A 67 8.53 16.82 -0.36
CA THR A 67 7.11 16.46 -0.45
C THR A 67 6.77 15.33 0.53
N ASN A 68 7.72 14.42 0.80
CA ASN A 68 7.55 13.37 1.81
C ASN A 68 7.38 13.94 3.23
N LEU A 69 8.18 14.94 3.58
CA LEU A 69 8.07 15.63 4.88
C LEU A 69 6.78 16.44 5.01
N GLN A 70 6.28 17.00 3.90
CA GLN A 70 5.00 17.70 3.87
C GLN A 70 3.80 16.74 4.01
N GLY A 71 3.88 15.54 3.41
CA GLY A 71 2.87 14.48 3.55
C GLY A 71 2.73 14.00 4.98
N VAL A 72 3.83 13.81 5.71
CA VAL A 72 3.83 13.46 7.15
C VAL A 72 3.19 14.59 7.99
N ALA A 73 3.23 15.84 7.51
CA ALA A 73 2.61 16.99 8.18
C ALA A 73 1.09 17.14 7.92
N GLY A 74 0.44 16.18 7.27
CA GLY A 74 -1.02 16.17 7.06
C GLY A 74 -1.53 17.21 6.06
N MET A 75 -0.70 17.67 5.13
CA MET A 75 -1.10 18.61 4.08
C MET A 75 -1.81 17.86 2.95
N SER A 76 -2.98 18.39 2.52
CA SER A 76 -3.66 17.93 1.31
C SER A 76 -2.71 18.10 0.11
N SER A 77 -2.50 17.04 -0.64
CA SER A 77 -1.65 17.08 -1.83
C SER A 77 -2.48 16.83 -3.09
N ASP A 78 -2.05 17.40 -4.22
CA ASP A 78 -2.60 17.09 -5.54
C ASP A 78 -2.65 15.57 -5.80
N GLN A 79 -1.79 14.80 -5.12
CA GLN A 79 -1.76 13.34 -5.22
C GLN A 79 -2.97 12.67 -4.57
N LEU A 80 -3.47 13.16 -3.42
CA LEU A 80 -4.69 12.63 -2.80
C LEU A 80 -5.90 12.89 -3.69
N ASP A 81 -5.98 14.05 -4.32
CA ASP A 81 -7.05 14.37 -5.26
C ASP A 81 -6.96 13.48 -6.51
N ALA A 82 -5.76 13.26 -7.04
CA ALA A 82 -5.54 12.35 -8.17
C ALA A 82 -5.94 10.90 -7.85
N ILE A 83 -5.70 10.41 -6.63
CA ILE A 83 -6.16 9.09 -6.19
C ILE A 83 -7.68 9.04 -6.18
N LYS A 84 -8.36 10.06 -5.62
CA LYS A 84 -9.83 10.14 -5.62
C LYS A 84 -10.41 10.18 -7.03
N GLU A 85 -9.77 10.89 -7.95
CA GLU A 85 -10.16 10.91 -9.37
C GLU A 85 -9.99 9.55 -10.04
N ALA A 86 -8.88 8.85 -9.80
CA ALA A 86 -8.66 7.50 -10.30
C ALA A 86 -9.73 6.52 -9.78
N MET A 87 -10.06 6.59 -8.48
CA MET A 87 -11.12 5.77 -7.87
C MET A 87 -12.50 6.03 -8.52
N ASN A 88 -12.80 7.29 -8.81
CA ASN A 88 -14.02 7.66 -9.53
C ASN A 88 -14.02 7.13 -10.97
N ALA A 89 -12.89 7.24 -11.67
CA ALA A 89 -12.74 6.77 -13.04
C ALA A 89 -12.81 5.23 -13.14
N ALA A 90 -12.32 4.51 -12.10
CA ALA A 90 -12.47 3.06 -11.98
C ALA A 90 -13.93 2.62 -11.77
N GLY A 91 -14.81 3.55 -11.37
CA GLY A 91 -16.22 3.24 -11.15
C GLY A 91 -16.51 2.56 -9.81
N ILE A 92 -15.67 2.79 -8.80
CA ILE A 92 -15.92 2.29 -7.43
C ILE A 92 -17.22 2.89 -6.91
N ALA A 93 -18.19 2.03 -6.62
CA ALA A 93 -19.50 2.47 -6.16
C ALA A 93 -19.49 2.82 -4.65
N PRO A 94 -20.41 3.71 -4.21
CA PRO A 94 -20.55 3.99 -2.79
C PRO A 94 -20.83 2.73 -1.97
N GLY A 95 -20.08 2.56 -0.87
CA GLY A 95 -20.22 1.43 0.05
C GLY A 95 -19.46 0.16 -0.35
N GLU A 96 -18.86 0.10 -1.54
CA GLU A 96 -17.98 -1.01 -1.90
C GLU A 96 -16.73 -1.05 -1.01
N ALA A 97 -16.26 -2.26 -0.73
CA ALA A 97 -15.07 -2.48 0.09
C ALA A 97 -13.81 -2.01 -0.66
N VAL A 98 -13.00 -1.21 0.01
CA VAL A 98 -11.76 -0.65 -0.55
C VAL A 98 -10.61 -0.88 0.42
N GLU A 99 -9.50 -1.37 -0.11
CA GLU A 99 -8.19 -1.41 0.52
C GLU A 99 -7.29 -0.37 -0.12
N PHE A 100 -6.41 0.23 0.67
CA PHE A 100 -5.31 1.05 0.18
C PHE A 100 -3.99 0.36 0.45
N ALA A 101 -3.16 0.20 -0.57
CA ALA A 101 -1.82 -0.37 -0.46
C ALA A 101 -0.76 0.62 -0.95
N GLY A 102 0.40 0.67 -0.28
CA GLY A 102 1.46 1.59 -0.69
C GLY A 102 2.84 1.22 -0.16
N HIS A 103 3.85 1.53 -0.98
CA HIS A 103 5.25 1.42 -0.60
C HIS A 103 5.86 2.82 -0.44
N SER A 104 6.70 3.00 0.57
CA SER A 104 7.38 4.27 0.81
C SER A 104 6.39 5.43 1.00
N GLN A 105 6.50 6.51 0.24
CA GLN A 105 5.54 7.62 0.21
C GLN A 105 4.12 7.14 -0.13
N GLY A 106 3.98 6.11 -0.98
CA GLY A 106 2.68 5.53 -1.31
C GLY A 106 1.92 5.02 -0.09
N GLY A 107 2.64 4.48 0.91
CA GLY A 107 2.01 4.05 2.16
C GLY A 107 1.53 5.22 3.03
N ILE A 108 2.21 6.38 2.99
CA ILE A 108 1.72 7.62 3.62
C ILE A 108 0.39 8.02 2.99
N MET A 109 0.32 8.03 1.66
CA MET A 109 -0.91 8.36 0.93
C MET A 109 -2.02 7.34 1.21
N ALA A 110 -1.69 6.04 1.27
CA ALA A 110 -2.63 4.99 1.63
C ALA A 110 -3.26 5.21 3.01
N ALA A 111 -2.43 5.51 4.02
CA ALA A 111 -2.89 5.81 5.38
C ALA A 111 -3.76 7.09 5.42
N GLN A 112 -3.37 8.14 4.72
CA GLN A 112 -4.14 9.39 4.63
C GLN A 112 -5.49 9.18 3.93
N MET A 113 -5.53 8.45 2.82
CA MET A 113 -6.78 8.10 2.13
C MET A 113 -7.72 7.32 3.03
N ALA A 114 -7.19 6.35 3.79
CA ALA A 114 -7.98 5.57 4.72
C ALA A 114 -8.50 6.38 5.92
N ALA A 115 -7.79 7.45 6.30
CA ALA A 115 -8.20 8.37 7.37
C ALA A 115 -9.12 9.51 6.88
N ASP A 116 -9.21 9.75 5.56
CA ASP A 116 -9.98 10.87 4.99
C ASP A 116 -11.48 10.68 5.22
N PRO A 117 -12.15 11.61 5.92
CA PRO A 117 -13.57 11.50 6.20
C PRO A 117 -14.45 11.45 4.95
N SER A 118 -14.05 12.12 3.86
CA SER A 118 -14.81 12.13 2.60
C SER A 118 -14.74 10.78 1.88
N VAL A 119 -13.58 10.12 1.94
CA VAL A 119 -13.37 8.77 1.41
C VAL A 119 -14.21 7.76 2.21
N ARG A 120 -14.13 7.84 3.53
CA ARG A 120 -14.85 6.94 4.45
C ARG A 120 -16.37 7.13 4.43
N ALA A 121 -16.84 8.36 4.15
CA ALA A 121 -18.26 8.61 3.97
C ALA A 121 -18.81 7.98 2.68
N ARG A 122 -17.96 7.74 1.69
CA ARG A 122 -18.35 7.21 0.39
C ARG A 122 -18.10 5.71 0.25
N TYR A 123 -16.97 5.23 0.74
CA TYR A 123 -16.51 3.85 0.55
C TYR A 123 -16.38 3.13 1.89
N ASN A 124 -16.52 1.80 1.85
CA ASN A 124 -16.24 0.95 3.00
C ASN A 124 -14.72 0.63 3.01
N VAL A 125 -13.93 1.48 3.66
CA VAL A 125 -12.48 1.25 3.79
C VAL A 125 -12.23 0.14 4.79
N VAL A 126 -11.70 -0.99 4.32
CA VAL A 126 -11.61 -2.24 5.09
C VAL A 126 -10.19 -2.63 5.49
N SER A 127 -9.18 -2.11 4.82
CA SER A 127 -7.78 -2.47 5.07
C SER A 127 -6.81 -1.40 4.55
N VAL A 128 -5.64 -1.34 5.18
CA VAL A 128 -4.46 -0.61 4.70
C VAL A 128 -3.26 -1.54 4.74
N VAL A 129 -2.50 -1.60 3.65
CA VAL A 129 -1.22 -2.32 3.57
C VAL A 129 -0.10 -1.32 3.30
N THR A 130 0.91 -1.29 4.15
CA THR A 130 2.07 -0.41 3.97
C THR A 130 3.37 -1.20 4.01
N ALA A 131 4.30 -0.84 3.14
CA ALA A 131 5.64 -1.41 3.10
C ALA A 131 6.69 -0.29 3.07
N GLY A 132 7.64 -0.31 4.01
CA GLY A 132 8.72 0.67 4.07
C GLY A 132 8.25 2.12 4.25
N SER A 133 7.16 2.35 4.99
CA SER A 133 6.51 3.67 5.06
C SER A 133 6.47 4.23 6.47
N PRO A 134 6.78 5.53 6.69
CA PRO A 134 6.68 6.18 7.99
C PRO A 134 5.21 6.55 8.29
N THR A 135 4.45 5.64 8.86
CA THR A 135 3.00 5.77 9.07
C THR A 135 2.57 5.74 10.53
N ALA A 136 3.51 5.73 11.47
CA ALA A 136 3.21 5.60 12.90
C ALA A 136 2.32 6.73 13.45
N THR A 137 2.42 7.94 12.89
CA THR A 137 1.65 9.11 13.36
C THR A 137 0.36 9.36 12.58
N ILE A 138 0.16 8.69 11.46
CA ILE A 138 -0.95 8.94 10.52
C ILE A 138 -1.81 7.69 10.23
N ALA A 139 -1.41 6.52 10.74
CA ALA A 139 -2.20 5.30 10.58
C ALA A 139 -3.62 5.52 11.13
N PRO A 140 -4.68 5.13 10.41
CA PRO A 140 -6.05 5.25 10.90
C PRO A 140 -6.23 4.38 12.14
N SER A 141 -6.99 4.86 13.14
CA SER A 141 -7.15 4.16 14.42
C SER A 141 -8.23 3.07 14.42
N ASP A 142 -9.04 3.01 13.37
CA ASP A 142 -10.25 2.19 13.29
C ASP A 142 -10.37 1.36 11.99
N VAL A 143 -9.34 1.42 11.15
CA VAL A 143 -9.19 0.54 9.96
C VAL A 143 -8.02 -0.40 10.21
N PRO A 144 -8.14 -1.71 9.97
CA PRO A 144 -7.02 -2.65 10.08
C PRO A 144 -5.84 -2.23 9.20
N VAL A 145 -4.64 -2.24 9.77
CA VAL A 145 -3.39 -1.89 9.09
C VAL A 145 -2.42 -3.08 9.18
N LEU A 146 -1.90 -3.50 8.04
CA LEU A 146 -0.75 -4.38 7.90
C LEU A 146 0.46 -3.52 7.53
N ALA A 147 1.40 -3.36 8.46
CA ALA A 147 2.61 -2.57 8.26
C ALA A 147 3.84 -3.48 8.19
N TYR A 148 4.55 -3.45 7.07
CA TYR A 148 5.80 -4.19 6.85
C TYR A 148 6.98 -3.23 6.93
N GLU A 149 7.88 -3.47 7.88
CA GLU A 149 9.00 -2.59 8.17
C GLU A 149 10.32 -3.38 8.18
N ASN A 150 11.30 -2.90 7.44
CA ASN A 150 12.66 -3.43 7.47
C ASN A 150 13.49 -2.62 8.47
N SER A 151 14.00 -3.25 9.52
CA SER A 151 14.82 -2.58 10.54
C SER A 151 16.20 -2.11 10.01
N GLY A 152 16.60 -2.53 8.82
CA GLY A 152 17.75 -2.01 8.09
C GLY A 152 17.43 -0.77 7.24
N ASP A 153 16.15 -0.48 7.03
CA ASP A 153 15.65 0.66 6.27
C ASP A 153 15.35 1.83 7.22
N ILE A 154 15.92 2.99 6.93
CA ILE A 154 15.70 4.19 7.75
C ILE A 154 14.34 4.84 7.49
N VAL A 155 13.70 4.57 6.33
CA VAL A 155 12.51 5.29 5.88
C VAL A 155 11.30 5.06 6.80
N PRO A 156 10.94 3.83 7.21
CA PRO A 156 9.83 3.64 8.14
C PRO A 156 9.99 4.40 9.46
N GLY A 157 11.23 4.58 9.91
CA GLY A 157 11.56 5.28 11.17
C GLY A 157 11.61 6.80 11.07
N LEU A 158 11.36 7.42 9.91
CA LEU A 158 11.48 8.88 9.74
C LEU A 158 10.47 9.69 10.56
N ASP A 159 9.36 9.10 10.97
CA ASP A 159 8.38 9.70 11.89
C ASP A 159 8.68 9.40 13.39
N GLY A 160 9.81 8.76 13.67
CA GLY A 160 10.38 8.53 15.00
C GLY A 160 9.93 7.26 15.70
N ASN A 161 8.99 6.50 15.14
CA ASN A 161 8.46 5.28 15.74
C ASN A 161 8.14 4.20 14.70
N ALA A 162 8.06 2.94 15.16
CA ALA A 162 7.43 1.89 14.37
C ALA A 162 5.90 2.07 14.38
N THR A 163 5.24 1.72 13.28
CA THR A 163 3.77 1.80 13.18
C THR A 163 3.14 0.81 14.15
N ARG A 164 2.35 1.30 15.12
CA ARG A 164 1.72 0.51 16.19
C ARG A 164 0.32 1.01 16.49
N GLY A 165 -0.55 0.09 16.94
CA GLY A 165 -1.92 0.38 17.37
C GLY A 165 -2.68 -0.92 17.61
N ASP A 166 -3.85 -0.84 18.25
CA ASP A 166 -4.69 -2.02 18.50
C ASP A 166 -5.24 -2.65 17.21
N ASN A 167 -5.33 -1.86 16.15
CA ASN A 167 -5.75 -2.26 14.81
C ASN A 167 -4.58 -2.48 13.85
N VAL A 168 -3.33 -2.39 14.33
CA VAL A 168 -2.12 -2.50 13.52
C VAL A 168 -1.42 -3.82 13.77
N THR A 169 -1.12 -4.56 12.70
CA THR A 169 -0.21 -5.69 12.72
C THR A 169 1.08 -5.27 12.02
N THR A 170 2.13 -5.04 12.80
CA THR A 170 3.46 -4.68 12.28
C THR A 170 4.33 -5.92 12.18
N VAL A 171 4.83 -6.17 10.98
CA VAL A 171 5.80 -7.22 10.68
C VAL A 171 7.16 -6.58 10.48
N MET A 172 8.11 -6.92 11.35
CA MET A 172 9.47 -6.41 11.26
C MET A 172 10.42 -7.51 10.78
N PHE A 173 11.21 -7.18 9.78
CA PHE A 173 12.31 -8.02 9.30
C PHE A 173 13.60 -7.20 9.20
N ARG A 174 14.68 -7.84 8.79
CA ARG A 174 15.95 -7.17 8.50
C ARG A 174 16.65 -7.89 7.37
N ASP A 175 16.61 -7.27 6.21
CA ASP A 175 17.27 -7.78 5.03
C ASP A 175 17.78 -6.67 4.11
N TYR A 176 18.65 -7.04 3.16
CA TYR A 176 19.24 -6.17 2.16
C TYR A 176 19.29 -6.90 0.83
N GLU A 177 19.17 -6.19 -0.28
CA GLU A 177 19.39 -6.80 -1.59
C GLU A 177 20.78 -7.42 -1.68
N ALA A 178 20.86 -8.64 -2.23
CA ALA A 178 22.10 -9.42 -2.31
C ALA A 178 23.24 -8.73 -3.09
N THR A 179 22.90 -7.78 -3.96
CA THR A 179 23.84 -7.00 -4.78
C THR A 179 24.25 -5.67 -4.13
N CYS A 180 23.84 -5.45 -2.87
CA CYS A 180 24.05 -4.18 -2.17
C CYS A 180 25.53 -3.92 -1.88
N HIS A 181 25.97 -2.70 -2.20
CA HIS A 181 27.26 -2.18 -1.74
C HIS A 181 27.05 -1.33 -0.48
N ALA A 182 28.07 -1.26 0.38
CA ALA A 182 27.99 -0.56 1.67
C ALA A 182 27.59 0.91 1.54
N ASP A 183 27.91 1.55 0.42
CA ASP A 183 27.58 2.96 0.13
C ASP A 183 26.12 3.14 -0.34
N ASP A 184 25.42 2.02 -0.68
CA ASP A 184 24.04 2.02 -1.19
C ASP A 184 23.05 1.41 -0.18
N ALA A 185 23.39 1.42 1.11
CA ALA A 185 22.63 0.69 2.14
C ALA A 185 21.16 1.09 2.22
N VAL A 186 20.81 2.38 2.03
CA VAL A 186 19.42 2.85 2.08
C VAL A 186 18.63 2.38 0.86
N PRO A 187 19.07 2.60 -0.40
CA PRO A 187 18.37 2.05 -1.55
C PRO A 187 18.13 0.54 -1.47
N CYS A 188 19.14 -0.20 -1.00
CA CYS A 188 19.09 -1.66 -0.94
C CYS A 188 18.16 -2.21 0.14
N SER A 189 18.03 -1.54 1.27
CA SER A 189 17.12 -1.94 2.35
C SER A 189 15.68 -1.46 2.15
N HIS A 190 15.50 -0.47 1.25
CA HIS A 190 14.21 0.18 0.97
C HIS A 190 13.58 -0.27 -0.35
N SER A 191 14.17 -1.22 -1.03
CA SER A 191 13.69 -1.71 -2.33
C SER A 191 12.33 -2.38 -2.22
N ALA A 192 11.37 -1.97 -3.05
CA ALA A 192 10.04 -2.59 -3.05
C ALA A 192 10.05 -4.09 -3.40
N PRO A 193 10.86 -4.58 -4.37
CA PRO A 193 11.03 -6.01 -4.58
C PRO A 193 11.50 -6.77 -3.35
N LEU A 194 12.45 -6.23 -2.58
CA LEU A 194 12.90 -6.83 -1.33
C LEU A 194 11.73 -6.99 -0.33
N TYR A 195 10.90 -5.95 -0.19
CA TYR A 195 9.71 -6.03 0.65
C TYR A 195 8.73 -7.11 0.18
N VAL A 196 8.52 -7.25 -1.13
CA VAL A 196 7.66 -8.31 -1.70
C VAL A 196 8.17 -9.69 -1.32
N ASP A 197 9.47 -9.95 -1.50
CA ASP A 197 10.08 -11.25 -1.21
C ASP A 197 9.97 -11.59 0.29
N GLU A 198 10.25 -10.62 1.16
CA GLU A 198 10.15 -10.78 2.61
C GLU A 198 8.71 -10.98 3.10
N ILE A 199 7.75 -10.24 2.53
CA ILE A 199 6.32 -10.42 2.86
C ILE A 199 5.88 -11.82 2.47
N ARG A 200 6.21 -12.30 1.27
CA ARG A 200 5.89 -13.67 0.82
C ARG A 200 6.49 -14.72 1.74
N SER A 201 7.78 -14.61 2.01
CA SER A 201 8.49 -15.54 2.90
C SER A 201 7.84 -15.59 4.29
N THR A 202 7.45 -14.44 4.82
CA THR A 202 6.83 -14.34 6.14
C THR A 202 5.39 -14.90 6.14
N LEU A 203 4.62 -14.67 5.09
CA LEU A 203 3.28 -15.25 4.92
C LEU A 203 3.35 -16.78 4.80
N ASP A 204 4.30 -17.31 4.02
CA ASP A 204 4.51 -18.76 3.90
C ASP A 204 4.88 -19.38 5.26
N ALA A 205 5.75 -18.72 6.02
CA ALA A 205 6.10 -19.15 7.37
C ALA A 205 4.91 -19.11 8.33
N ALA A 206 4.02 -18.12 8.19
CA ALA A 206 2.85 -17.96 9.04
C ALA A 206 1.83 -19.10 8.91
N HIS A 207 1.77 -19.78 7.77
CA HIS A 207 0.90 -20.92 7.55
C HIS A 207 1.32 -22.18 8.30
N THR A 208 2.57 -22.31 8.68
CA THR A 208 3.14 -23.55 9.25
C THR A 208 3.74 -23.36 10.65
N SER A 209 3.91 -22.13 11.11
CA SER A 209 4.55 -21.80 12.36
C SER A 209 3.58 -21.78 13.54
N SER A 210 4.10 -22.17 14.70
CA SER A 210 3.44 -21.98 16.00
C SER A 210 3.85 -20.67 16.70
N ASP A 211 4.64 -19.82 16.04
CA ASP A 211 5.03 -18.50 16.57
C ASP A 211 3.81 -17.58 16.69
N PRO A 212 3.57 -16.98 17.88
CA PRO A 212 2.41 -16.11 18.08
C PRO A 212 2.39 -14.87 17.19
N GLY A 213 3.55 -14.31 16.83
CA GLY A 213 3.65 -13.16 15.95
C GLY A 213 3.25 -13.51 14.52
N LEU A 214 3.72 -14.66 14.02
CA LEU A 214 3.31 -15.19 12.72
C LEU A 214 1.83 -15.60 12.72
N GLY A 215 1.32 -16.12 13.83
CA GLY A 215 -0.11 -16.38 14.00
C GLY A 215 -0.97 -15.11 13.93
N ALA A 216 -0.48 -14.00 14.49
CA ALA A 216 -1.16 -12.69 14.40
C ALA A 216 -1.18 -12.18 12.96
N LEU A 217 -0.09 -12.35 12.20
CA LEU A 217 -0.02 -12.01 10.78
C LEU A 217 -1.00 -12.86 9.96
N ALA A 218 -1.00 -14.19 10.14
CA ALA A 218 -1.95 -15.08 9.45
C ALA A 218 -3.41 -14.68 9.72
N ALA A 219 -3.74 -14.32 10.97
CA ALA A 219 -5.06 -13.85 11.33
C ALA A 219 -5.41 -12.49 10.72
N ALA A 220 -4.43 -11.58 10.60
CA ALA A 220 -4.64 -10.28 9.97
C ALA A 220 -4.87 -10.42 8.47
N GLU A 221 -4.08 -11.25 7.78
CA GLU A 221 -4.25 -11.54 6.36
C GLU A 221 -5.59 -12.24 6.07
N ALA A 222 -6.01 -13.18 6.93
CA ALA A 222 -7.32 -13.82 6.81
C ALA A 222 -8.47 -12.81 6.97
N ARG A 223 -8.38 -11.86 7.90
CA ARG A 223 -9.38 -10.78 8.07
C ARG A 223 -9.43 -9.86 6.84
N ARG A 224 -8.26 -9.51 6.29
CA ARG A 224 -8.14 -8.74 5.04
C ARG A 224 -8.87 -9.46 3.90
N THR A 225 -8.52 -10.72 3.65
CA THR A 225 -9.12 -11.57 2.63
C THR A 225 -10.63 -11.64 2.78
N GLN A 226 -11.12 -11.85 4.01
CA GLN A 226 -12.56 -11.91 4.33
C GLN A 226 -13.24 -10.56 4.08
N ALA A 227 -12.64 -9.45 4.49
CA ALA A 227 -13.23 -8.12 4.37
C ALA A 227 -13.35 -7.68 2.90
N LEU A 228 -12.43 -8.10 2.04
CA LEU A 228 -12.48 -7.92 0.60
C LEU A 228 -13.35 -8.97 -0.12
N GLY A 229 -13.80 -10.00 0.58
CA GLY A 229 -14.59 -11.09 -0.01
C GLY A 229 -13.83 -11.94 -1.02
N LEU A 230 -12.49 -12.04 -0.87
CA LEU A 230 -11.66 -12.80 -1.80
C LEU A 230 -11.76 -14.30 -1.56
N THR A 231 -11.90 -15.05 -2.64
CA THR A 231 -11.93 -16.52 -2.66
C THR A 231 -11.11 -17.06 -3.82
N HIS A 232 -10.99 -18.38 -3.90
CA HIS A 232 -10.34 -19.02 -5.04
C HIS A 232 -11.06 -18.75 -6.39
N ASN A 233 -12.33 -18.30 -6.35
CA ASN A 233 -13.10 -17.91 -7.53
C ASN A 233 -13.04 -16.40 -7.84
N THR A 234 -12.29 -15.62 -7.08
CA THR A 234 -12.13 -14.18 -7.33
C THR A 234 -11.37 -13.98 -8.63
N GLN A 235 -11.92 -13.13 -9.50
CA GLN A 235 -11.21 -12.62 -10.68
C GLN A 235 -10.75 -11.21 -10.39
N THR A 236 -9.47 -10.93 -10.60
CA THR A 236 -8.87 -9.62 -10.40
C THR A 236 -8.42 -9.04 -11.73
N THR A 237 -8.86 -7.82 -12.00
CA THR A 237 -8.43 -6.99 -13.12
C THR A 237 -7.72 -5.77 -12.60
N VAL A 238 -6.52 -5.48 -13.14
CA VAL A 238 -5.73 -4.31 -12.74
C VAL A 238 -5.91 -3.20 -13.78
N HIS A 239 -6.31 -2.02 -13.32
CA HIS A 239 -6.48 -0.82 -14.12
C HIS A 239 -5.39 0.18 -13.77
N HIS A 240 -4.67 0.69 -14.76
CA HIS A 240 -3.61 1.68 -14.58
C HIS A 240 -4.08 3.08 -14.95
N TYR A 241 -3.84 4.04 -14.07
CA TYR A 241 -4.19 5.46 -14.23
C TYR A 241 -2.93 6.30 -14.16
N GLN A 242 -2.71 7.10 -15.20
CA GLN A 242 -1.64 8.10 -15.19
C GLN A 242 -2.19 9.41 -14.64
N THR A 243 -1.47 9.99 -13.69
CA THR A 243 -1.82 11.27 -13.08
C THR A 243 -0.88 12.36 -13.58
N ARG A 244 -1.41 13.51 -13.94
CA ARG A 244 -0.65 14.65 -14.44
C ARG A 244 -1.06 15.91 -13.66
N ARG A 245 -0.06 16.67 -13.20
CA ARG A 245 -0.33 18.01 -12.67
C ARG A 245 -0.78 18.93 -13.81
N ILE A 246 -1.94 19.56 -13.68
CA ILE A 246 -2.41 20.59 -14.61
C ILE A 246 -1.78 21.91 -14.15
N THR A 247 -0.78 22.40 -14.84
CA THR A 247 -0.29 23.77 -14.66
C THR A 247 -1.30 24.71 -15.32
N GLN A 248 -1.98 25.54 -14.53
CA GLN A 248 -2.73 26.66 -15.06
C GLN A 248 -1.72 27.61 -15.69
N GLY A 249 -1.82 27.81 -17.03
CA GLY A 249 -1.05 28.78 -17.78
C GLY A 249 -1.50 30.22 -17.53
#